data_e716b737e9e9078de08a0f79d891ffe0
#
_entry.id   e716b737e9e9078de08a0f79d891ffe0
#
_cell.length_a   1.000
_cell.length_b   1.000
_cell.length_c   1.000
_cell.angle_alpha   90.00
_cell.angle_beta   90.00
_cell.angle_gamma   90.00
#
_symmetry.space_group_name_H-M   'P 1'
#
loop_
_entity.id
_entity.type
_entity.pdbx_description
1 polymer ?
#
loop_
_entity_poly.entity_id
_entity_poly.type
_entity_poly.pdbx_seq_one_letter_code
_entity_poly.pdbx_strand_id
1 'polypeptide(L)'
;KAIMATSLAALGWPLAASATNGYFAHCYGVRSIGVAGVSIALPQDGLAAATNPAGTLSVGNRLDLGVHLFRPDRGAAIRGNAYGADGDFSGNQTHNFLIPELGYARQASPDLALGVAVYGNGGMNTDYDRNPFAAFGSRGKAGIDLQQLFVTPSVAFRPVAGHSVGAALTFAYQRFAATGLSAFEGMTAHPGR
;
A
#
# COMPACT_ATOMS: atom_id res chain seq x y z
N LYS A 1 -29.30 30.38 8.93
CA LYS A 1 -28.72 29.87 10.21
C LYS A 1 -29.05 28.40 10.48
N ALA A 2 -30.11 27.83 9.91
CA ALA A 2 -30.51 26.43 10.10
C ALA A 2 -29.67 25.43 9.24
N ILE A 3 -29.13 25.85 8.12
CA ILE A 3 -28.37 24.98 7.17
C ILE A 3 -26.96 24.63 7.72
N MET A 4 -26.36 25.51 8.50
CA MET A 4 -25.03 25.24 9.11
C MET A 4 -25.09 24.25 10.29
N ALA A 5 -26.19 24.11 10.97
CA ALA A 5 -26.31 23.16 12.08
C ALA A 5 -26.48 21.70 11.62
N THR A 6 -27.07 21.51 10.44
CA THR A 6 -27.26 20.13 9.88
C THR A 6 -25.99 19.53 9.33
N SER A 7 -25.04 20.36 8.87
CA SER A 7 -23.76 19.88 8.34
C SER A 7 -22.79 19.39 9.42
N LEU A 8 -22.89 19.90 10.65
CA LEU A 8 -22.04 19.46 11.77
C LEU A 8 -22.49 18.13 12.38
N ALA A 9 -23.76 17.78 12.29
CA ALA A 9 -24.29 16.53 12.82
C ALA A 9 -23.91 15.30 11.99
N ALA A 10 -23.57 15.49 10.71
CA ALA A 10 -23.13 14.41 9.83
C ALA A 10 -21.65 13.99 10.03
N LEU A 11 -20.86 14.82 10.71
CA LEU A 11 -19.44 14.56 11.00
C LEU A 11 -19.20 13.72 12.27
N GLY A 12 -20.24 13.42 13.03
CA GLY A 12 -20.12 12.77 14.34
C GLY A 12 -20.35 11.26 14.38
N TRP A 13 -20.69 10.61 13.28
CA TRP A 13 -20.82 9.16 13.27
C TRP A 13 -19.53 8.50 12.77
N PRO A 14 -18.90 7.63 13.59
CA PRO A 14 -17.80 6.81 13.10
C PRO A 14 -18.39 5.82 12.08
N LEU A 15 -18.36 6.18 10.82
CA LEU A 15 -18.52 5.20 9.75
C LEU A 15 -17.32 4.26 9.85
N ALA A 16 -17.58 2.95 9.94
CA ALA A 16 -16.54 1.96 9.87
C ALA A 16 -15.75 2.20 8.56
N ALA A 17 -14.57 2.81 8.69
CA ALA A 17 -13.69 3.05 7.55
C ALA A 17 -13.10 1.72 7.14
N SER A 18 -13.56 1.17 6.03
CA SER A 18 -12.90 0.06 5.34
C SER A 18 -11.65 0.65 4.66
N ALA A 19 -10.46 0.38 5.20
CA ALA A 19 -9.30 1.25 5.03
C ALA A 19 -8.26 0.76 4.02
N THR A 20 -8.56 -0.17 3.11
CA THR A 20 -7.58 -0.56 2.09
C THR A 20 -8.23 -0.79 0.74
N ASN A 21 -7.49 -0.43 -0.30
CA ASN A 21 -7.82 -0.76 -1.69
C ASN A 21 -7.19 -2.12 -2.04
N GLY A 22 -7.64 -3.18 -1.34
CA GLY A 22 -6.95 -4.46 -1.34
C GLY A 22 -5.65 -4.37 -0.53
N TYR A 23 -4.52 -4.74 -1.14
CA TYR A 23 -3.19 -4.67 -0.52
C TYR A 23 -2.39 -3.42 -0.93
N PHE A 24 -2.97 -2.52 -1.70
CA PHE A 24 -2.33 -1.25 -2.09
C PHE A 24 -2.50 -0.18 -1.02
N ALA A 25 -1.46 0.64 -0.85
CA ALA A 25 -1.55 1.84 -0.04
C ALA A 25 -2.45 2.90 -0.71
N HIS A 26 -3.16 3.69 0.10
CA HIS A 26 -4.03 4.76 -0.43
C HIS A 26 -3.24 5.94 -1.01
N CYS A 27 -2.03 6.16 -0.53
CA CYS A 27 -1.16 7.26 -0.92
C CYS A 27 0.29 6.96 -0.53
N TYR A 28 1.20 7.74 -1.06
CA TYR A 28 2.63 7.65 -0.83
C TYR A 28 3.14 8.99 -0.33
N GLY A 29 4.13 8.98 0.54
CA GLY A 29 4.68 10.15 1.18
C GLY A 29 4.07 10.45 2.55
N VAL A 30 4.93 10.63 3.56
CA VAL A 30 4.53 10.96 4.94
C VAL A 30 3.62 12.19 4.98
N ARG A 31 3.89 13.20 4.15
CA ARG A 31 3.05 14.41 4.06
C ARG A 31 1.67 14.12 3.49
N SER A 32 1.61 13.33 2.43
CA SER A 32 0.36 12.90 1.80
C SER A 32 -0.50 12.11 2.77
N ILE A 33 0.10 11.18 3.51
CA ILE A 33 -0.59 10.41 4.56
C ILE A 33 -1.12 11.36 5.66
N GLY A 34 -0.35 12.36 6.07
CA GLY A 34 -0.74 13.35 7.08
C GLY A 34 -1.96 14.19 6.70
N VAL A 35 -2.28 14.30 5.42
CA VAL A 35 -3.48 14.96 4.88
C VAL A 35 -4.50 13.97 4.29
N ALA A 36 -4.52 12.75 4.82
CA ALA A 36 -5.45 11.69 4.44
C ALA A 36 -5.41 11.31 2.94
N GLY A 37 -4.22 11.39 2.30
CA GLY A 37 -4.00 10.98 0.93
C GLY A 37 -4.35 12.00 -0.14
N VAL A 38 -4.57 13.25 0.22
CA VAL A 38 -4.83 14.35 -0.73
C VAL A 38 -3.53 14.74 -1.43
N SER A 39 -3.10 13.97 -2.43
CA SER A 39 -1.84 14.17 -3.15
C SER A 39 -2.00 14.24 -4.67
N ILE A 40 -3.10 13.76 -5.22
CA ILE A 40 -3.33 13.74 -6.67
C ILE A 40 -3.52 15.16 -7.21
N ALA A 41 -4.44 15.92 -6.61
CA ALA A 41 -4.71 17.30 -6.99
C ALA A 41 -3.82 18.32 -6.27
N LEU A 42 -3.25 17.95 -5.12
CA LEU A 42 -2.40 18.79 -4.31
C LEU A 42 -1.09 18.05 -3.97
N PRO A 43 -0.12 18.03 -4.87
CA PRO A 43 1.17 17.38 -4.64
C PRO A 43 1.87 17.97 -3.41
N GLN A 44 2.36 17.10 -2.51
CA GLN A 44 2.89 17.50 -1.21
C GLN A 44 4.42 17.49 -1.16
N ASP A 45 5.05 16.60 -1.95
CA ASP A 45 6.47 16.31 -1.87
C ASP A 45 7.01 15.65 -3.15
N GLY A 46 8.25 15.19 -3.13
CA GLY A 46 8.91 14.54 -4.24
C GLY A 46 8.31 13.19 -4.67
N LEU A 47 7.42 12.62 -3.85
CA LEU A 47 6.68 11.42 -4.23
C LEU A 47 5.48 11.73 -5.15
N ALA A 48 5.28 12.98 -5.56
CA ALA A 48 4.29 13.36 -6.56
C ALA A 48 4.39 12.50 -7.85
N ALA A 49 5.61 12.07 -8.23
CA ALA A 49 5.84 11.16 -9.35
C ALA A 49 5.02 9.85 -9.26
N ALA A 50 4.76 9.36 -8.05
CA ALA A 50 4.02 8.12 -7.80
C ALA A 50 2.50 8.26 -7.96
N THR A 51 1.94 9.48 -7.79
CA THR A 51 0.49 9.71 -7.75
C THR A 51 -0.01 10.55 -8.91
N ASN A 52 0.68 11.65 -9.21
CA ASN A 52 0.40 12.54 -10.33
C ASN A 52 1.71 13.13 -10.86
N PRO A 53 2.28 12.56 -11.92
CA PRO A 53 3.55 13.03 -12.48
C PRO A 53 3.56 14.53 -12.83
N ALA A 54 2.44 15.07 -13.30
CA ALA A 54 2.32 16.50 -13.62
C ALA A 54 2.57 17.39 -12.38
N GLY A 55 2.27 16.87 -11.20
CA GLY A 55 2.49 17.54 -9.92
C GLY A 55 3.96 17.77 -9.56
N THR A 56 4.89 17.07 -10.21
CA THR A 56 6.34 17.27 -10.02
C THR A 56 6.77 18.71 -10.33
N LEU A 57 6.05 19.41 -11.23
CA LEU A 57 6.28 20.83 -11.50
C LEU A 57 5.98 21.76 -10.33
N SER A 58 5.10 21.38 -9.42
CA SER A 58 4.64 22.24 -8.32
C SER A 58 5.38 22.03 -7.01
N VAL A 59 6.13 20.96 -6.88
CA VAL A 59 6.83 20.65 -5.62
C VAL A 59 8.23 21.24 -5.51
N GLY A 60 8.79 21.79 -6.59
CA GLY A 60 10.11 22.40 -6.63
C GLY A 60 11.27 21.40 -6.59
N ASN A 61 12.50 21.94 -6.43
CA ASN A 61 13.71 21.11 -6.27
C ASN A 61 13.76 20.55 -4.85
N ARG A 62 13.68 19.22 -4.71
CA ARG A 62 13.68 18.61 -3.38
C ARG A 62 14.05 17.13 -3.41
N LEU A 63 14.49 16.68 -2.27
CA LEU A 63 14.66 15.29 -1.91
C LEU A 63 13.88 15.03 -0.62
N ASP A 64 12.97 14.11 -0.65
CA ASP A 64 12.20 13.67 0.50
C ASP A 64 12.54 12.22 0.81
N LEU A 65 12.81 11.95 2.07
CA LEU A 65 13.02 10.61 2.60
C LEU A 65 11.98 10.36 3.69
N GLY A 66 11.38 9.20 3.67
CA GLY A 66 10.41 8.80 4.65
C GLY A 66 10.54 7.33 5.03
N VAL A 67 9.95 6.99 6.16
CA VAL A 67 9.77 5.62 6.60
C VAL A 67 8.43 5.51 7.34
N HIS A 68 7.66 4.48 7.02
CA HIS A 68 6.40 4.17 7.70
C HIS A 68 6.59 2.93 8.55
N LEU A 69 6.09 2.97 9.78
CA LEU A 69 5.87 1.79 10.58
C LEU A 69 4.44 1.30 10.34
N PHE A 70 4.31 0.21 9.60
CA PHE A 70 3.04 -0.46 9.39
C PHE A 70 2.89 -1.63 10.36
N ARG A 71 1.83 -1.58 11.18
CA ARG A 71 1.56 -2.58 12.22
C ARG A 71 0.11 -3.08 12.08
N PRO A 72 -0.14 -4.01 11.18
CA PRO A 72 -1.48 -4.58 10.99
C PRO A 72 -1.82 -5.57 12.09
N ASP A 73 -3.11 -5.65 12.43
CA ASP A 73 -3.68 -6.72 13.24
C ASP A 73 -4.49 -7.66 12.35
N ARG A 74 -4.13 -8.95 12.34
CA ARG A 74 -4.65 -9.94 11.39
C ARG A 74 -4.99 -11.22 12.11
N GLY A 75 -6.12 -11.80 11.73
CA GLY A 75 -6.56 -13.08 12.24
C GLY A 75 -7.62 -13.68 11.37
N ALA A 76 -7.90 -14.95 11.61
CA ALA A 76 -8.99 -15.69 11.00
C ALA A 76 -9.73 -16.47 12.06
N ALA A 77 -11.05 -16.59 11.90
CA ALA A 77 -11.88 -17.45 12.73
C ALA A 77 -12.62 -18.43 11.84
N ILE A 78 -12.52 -19.71 12.14
CA ILE A 78 -13.28 -20.78 11.48
C ILE A 78 -14.31 -21.26 12.47
N ARG A 79 -15.55 -21.40 12.02
CA ARG A 79 -16.69 -21.85 12.84
C ARG A 79 -17.56 -22.83 12.08
N GLY A 80 -17.99 -23.90 12.75
CA GLY A 80 -18.93 -24.87 12.18
C GLY A 80 -18.33 -25.73 11.06
N ASN A 81 -17.01 -25.93 11.09
CA ASN A 81 -16.32 -26.73 10.09
C ASN A 81 -16.45 -28.23 10.39
N ALA A 82 -17.02 -28.99 9.45
CA ALA A 82 -17.23 -30.44 9.62
C ALA A 82 -15.96 -31.29 9.69
N TYR A 83 -14.79 -30.71 9.35
CA TYR A 83 -13.49 -31.41 9.34
C TYR A 83 -12.63 -31.08 10.56
N GLY A 84 -13.21 -30.45 11.59
CA GLY A 84 -12.49 -30.16 12.84
C GLY A 84 -11.50 -28.98 12.73
N ALA A 85 -11.69 -28.10 11.76
CA ALA A 85 -10.83 -26.93 11.55
C ALA A 85 -11.27 -25.71 12.39
N ASP A 86 -12.30 -25.84 13.24
CA ASP A 86 -12.79 -24.72 14.05
C ASP A 86 -11.69 -24.17 14.97
N GLY A 87 -11.60 -22.84 15.03
CA GLY A 87 -10.61 -22.18 15.87
C GLY A 87 -10.43 -20.71 15.56
N ASP A 88 -9.70 -20.03 16.44
CA ASP A 88 -9.19 -18.69 16.23
C ASP A 88 -7.69 -18.78 15.94
N PHE A 89 -7.27 -18.08 14.90
CA PHE A 89 -5.92 -18.11 14.36
C PHE A 89 -5.37 -16.68 14.29
N SER A 90 -4.35 -16.38 15.12
CA SER A 90 -3.65 -15.10 15.04
C SER A 90 -2.63 -15.14 13.91
N GLY A 91 -2.70 -14.15 12.98
CA GLY A 91 -1.76 -13.98 11.89
C GLY A 91 -0.64 -12.99 12.18
N ASN A 92 -0.35 -12.71 13.45
CA ASN A 92 0.47 -11.59 13.92
C ASN A 92 1.86 -12.00 14.46
N GLN A 93 2.39 -13.17 14.12
CA GLN A 93 3.74 -13.56 14.56
C GLN A 93 4.82 -12.61 14.01
N THR A 94 4.61 -12.11 12.78
CA THR A 94 5.35 -10.98 12.23
C THR A 94 4.40 -9.79 12.12
N HIS A 95 4.65 -8.68 12.81
CA HIS A 95 3.68 -7.59 12.90
C HIS A 95 4.25 -6.17 12.78
N ASN A 96 5.56 -6.00 12.65
CA ASN A 96 6.19 -4.69 12.47
C ASN A 96 6.88 -4.64 11.11
N PHE A 97 6.42 -3.75 10.24
CA PHE A 97 6.96 -3.57 8.91
C PHE A 97 7.43 -2.13 8.75
N LEU A 98 8.70 -1.96 8.41
CA LEU A 98 9.27 -0.67 8.04
C LEU A 98 9.21 -0.53 6.51
N ILE A 99 8.50 0.48 6.03
CA ILE A 99 8.33 0.74 4.61
C ILE A 99 9.07 2.04 4.28
N PRO A 100 10.26 1.97 3.68
CA PRO A 100 11.01 3.15 3.27
C PRO A 100 10.42 3.77 2.01
N GLU A 101 10.57 5.09 1.89
CA GLU A 101 10.21 5.84 0.70
C GLU A 101 11.23 6.93 0.40
N LEU A 102 11.36 7.25 -0.89
CA LEU A 102 12.21 8.33 -1.40
C LEU A 102 11.49 9.03 -2.53
N GLY A 103 11.43 10.35 -2.49
CA GLY A 103 10.96 11.19 -3.56
C GLY A 103 12.01 12.21 -3.96
N TYR A 104 12.34 12.30 -5.24
CA TYR A 104 13.22 13.30 -5.79
C TYR A 104 12.52 14.07 -6.90
N ALA A 105 12.57 15.39 -6.84
CA ALA A 105 12.05 16.27 -7.87
C ALA A 105 13.08 17.33 -8.20
N ARG A 106 13.27 17.61 -9.50
CA ARG A 106 14.17 18.63 -10.01
C ARG A 106 13.52 19.40 -11.14
N GLN A 107 13.51 20.72 -11.02
CA GLN A 107 13.15 21.63 -12.10
C GLN A 107 14.33 21.73 -13.07
N ALA A 108 14.19 21.22 -14.27
CA ALA A 108 15.18 21.34 -15.34
C ALA A 108 15.07 22.71 -16.06
N SER A 109 13.83 23.26 -16.10
CA SER A 109 13.53 24.62 -16.56
C SER A 109 12.26 25.12 -15.86
N PRO A 110 11.81 26.37 -16.08
CA PRO A 110 10.54 26.86 -15.54
C PRO A 110 9.33 26.01 -15.93
N ASP A 111 9.40 25.32 -17.07
CA ASP A 111 8.31 24.54 -17.65
C ASP A 111 8.59 23.04 -17.73
N LEU A 112 9.73 22.56 -17.23
CA LEU A 112 10.12 21.16 -17.28
C LEU A 112 10.62 20.68 -15.92
N ALA A 113 10.04 19.63 -15.40
CA ALA A 113 10.52 18.95 -14.20
C ALA A 113 10.74 17.46 -14.43
N LEU A 114 11.73 16.90 -13.74
CA LEU A 114 12.03 15.49 -13.67
C LEU A 114 11.78 15.01 -12.23
N GLY A 115 11.27 13.81 -12.09
CA GLY A 115 11.01 13.19 -10.79
C GLY A 115 11.39 11.72 -10.75
N VAL A 116 11.69 11.24 -9.56
CA VAL A 116 11.82 9.82 -9.27
C VAL A 116 11.17 9.56 -7.92
N ALA A 117 10.28 8.59 -7.85
CA ALA A 117 9.74 8.07 -6.60
C ALA A 117 10.16 6.61 -6.41
N VAL A 118 10.58 6.26 -5.20
CA VAL A 118 10.83 4.89 -4.77
C VAL A 118 9.98 4.65 -3.53
N TYR A 119 9.14 3.62 -3.57
CA TYR A 119 8.15 3.39 -2.51
C TYR A 119 7.67 1.95 -2.46
N GLY A 120 7.24 1.51 -1.27
CA GLY A 120 6.45 0.30 -1.12
C GLY A 120 5.00 0.58 -1.51
N ASN A 121 4.52 -0.06 -2.57
CA ASN A 121 3.14 0.17 -3.01
C ASN A 121 2.11 -0.64 -2.24
N GLY A 122 2.55 -1.61 -1.52
CA GLY A 122 1.67 -2.45 -0.75
C GLY A 122 2.39 -3.71 -0.34
N GLY A 123 1.65 -4.54 0.31
CA GLY A 123 2.13 -5.82 0.78
C GLY A 123 1.00 -6.56 1.46
N MET A 124 1.17 -7.84 1.58
CA MET A 124 0.27 -8.71 2.31
C MET A 124 1.11 -9.69 3.09
N ASN A 125 0.91 -9.71 4.40
CA ASN A 125 1.59 -10.65 5.24
C ASN A 125 0.62 -11.24 6.25
N THR A 126 0.67 -12.55 6.41
CA THR A 126 0.13 -13.26 7.55
C THR A 126 1.18 -14.26 8.01
N ASP A 127 1.39 -14.36 9.29
CA ASP A 127 2.27 -15.36 9.92
C ASP A 127 1.48 -15.95 11.08
N TYR A 128 0.87 -17.09 10.83
CA TYR A 128 -0.07 -17.69 11.78
C TYR A 128 0.67 -18.40 12.93
N ASP A 129 0.17 -18.22 14.14
CA ASP A 129 0.62 -18.93 15.34
C ASP A 129 0.36 -20.44 15.24
N ARG A 130 -0.76 -20.82 14.64
CA ARG A 130 -1.16 -22.20 14.33
C ARG A 130 -1.62 -22.27 12.87
N ASN A 131 -1.33 -23.38 12.20
CA ASN A 131 -1.75 -23.55 10.82
C ASN A 131 -3.27 -23.77 10.73
N PRO A 132 -4.05 -22.85 10.11
CA PRO A 132 -5.51 -23.02 9.94
C PRO A 132 -5.89 -24.23 9.08
N PHE A 133 -4.94 -24.74 8.28
CA PHE A 133 -5.14 -25.87 7.37
C PHE A 133 -4.63 -27.19 7.94
N ALA A 134 -4.23 -27.23 9.21
CA ALA A 134 -3.71 -28.44 9.85
C ALA A 134 -4.73 -29.58 9.87
N ALA A 135 -6.02 -29.28 10.08
CA ALA A 135 -7.10 -30.27 10.05
C ALA A 135 -7.26 -30.95 8.66
N PHE A 136 -6.77 -30.32 7.60
CA PHE A 136 -6.74 -30.86 6.24
C PHE A 136 -5.42 -31.56 5.89
N GLY A 137 -4.53 -31.73 6.86
CA GLY A 137 -3.24 -32.41 6.69
C GLY A 137 -2.08 -31.49 6.31
N SER A 138 -2.26 -30.16 6.29
CA SER A 138 -1.17 -29.21 6.09
C SER A 138 -0.19 -29.22 7.26
N ARG A 139 1.11 -29.13 6.94
CA ARG A 139 2.20 -29.17 7.92
C ARG A 139 2.95 -27.84 7.94
N GLY A 140 3.61 -27.57 9.08
CA GLY A 140 4.41 -26.39 9.28
C GLY A 140 3.57 -25.12 9.52
N LYS A 141 4.24 -23.98 9.60
CA LYS A 141 3.58 -22.67 9.75
C LYS A 141 2.88 -22.26 8.48
N ALA A 142 1.66 -21.73 8.61
CA ALA A 142 0.94 -21.12 7.50
C ALA A 142 1.18 -19.62 7.48
N GLY A 143 1.29 -19.08 6.27
CA GLY A 143 1.43 -17.65 6.09
C GLY A 143 1.58 -17.24 4.64
N ILE A 144 1.43 -15.95 4.42
CA ILE A 144 1.68 -15.30 3.14
C ILE A 144 2.63 -14.14 3.39
N ASP A 145 3.58 -13.96 2.47
CA ASP A 145 4.46 -12.81 2.43
C ASP A 145 4.52 -12.26 1.00
N LEU A 146 3.87 -11.13 0.79
CA LEU A 146 3.90 -10.35 -0.44
C LEU A 146 4.57 -9.02 -0.17
N GLN A 147 5.66 -8.76 -0.85
CA GLN A 147 6.41 -7.51 -0.78
C GLN A 147 6.53 -6.90 -2.18
N GLN A 148 6.28 -5.60 -2.27
CA GLN A 148 6.39 -4.87 -3.52
C GLN A 148 7.21 -3.60 -3.35
N LEU A 149 8.14 -3.37 -4.25
CA LEU A 149 8.92 -2.14 -4.36
C LEU A 149 8.71 -1.56 -5.75
N PHE A 150 8.40 -0.27 -5.80
CA PHE A 150 8.17 0.46 -7.02
C PHE A 150 9.22 1.55 -7.19
N VAL A 151 9.71 1.71 -8.43
CA VAL A 151 10.59 2.80 -8.85
C VAL A 151 9.92 3.49 -10.04
N THR A 152 9.60 4.76 -9.86
CA THR A 152 8.78 5.53 -10.81
C THR A 152 9.50 6.81 -11.24
N PRO A 153 10.38 6.76 -12.26
CA PRO A 153 10.85 7.96 -12.94
C PRO A 153 9.70 8.65 -13.67
N SER A 154 9.74 9.98 -13.70
CA SER A 154 8.70 10.82 -14.30
C SER A 154 9.26 12.05 -14.96
N VAL A 155 8.47 12.58 -15.89
CA VAL A 155 8.68 13.89 -16.51
C VAL A 155 7.37 14.66 -16.45
N ALA A 156 7.45 15.95 -16.16
CA ALA A 156 6.32 16.87 -16.17
C ALA A 156 6.67 18.11 -17.01
N PHE A 157 5.72 18.56 -17.83
CA PHE A 157 5.89 19.67 -18.73
C PHE A 157 4.68 20.62 -18.69
N ARG A 158 4.94 21.93 -18.79
CA ARG A 158 3.93 22.99 -18.86
C ARG A 158 3.84 23.53 -20.27
N PRO A 159 2.87 23.06 -21.10
CA PRO A 159 2.73 23.53 -22.46
C PRO A 159 2.23 24.98 -22.57
N VAL A 160 1.39 25.39 -21.65
CA VAL A 160 0.84 26.75 -21.53
C VAL A 160 0.62 27.11 -20.05
N ALA A 161 0.55 28.39 -19.75
CA ALA A 161 0.29 28.86 -18.39
C ALA A 161 -0.99 28.20 -17.80
N GLY A 162 -0.91 27.74 -16.57
CA GLY A 162 -2.03 27.11 -15.87
C GLY A 162 -2.32 25.63 -16.22
N HIS A 163 -1.60 25.06 -17.20
CA HIS A 163 -1.78 23.65 -17.58
C HIS A 163 -0.46 22.90 -17.49
N SER A 164 -0.47 21.75 -16.85
CA SER A 164 0.66 20.84 -16.78
C SER A 164 0.26 19.43 -17.18
N VAL A 165 1.15 18.76 -17.88
CA VAL A 165 1.02 17.35 -18.25
C VAL A 165 2.22 16.59 -17.70
N GLY A 166 2.05 15.32 -17.39
CA GLY A 166 3.14 14.50 -16.89
C GLY A 166 2.98 13.05 -17.35
N ALA A 167 4.12 12.39 -17.43
CA ALA A 167 4.19 10.96 -17.70
C ALA A 167 5.18 10.31 -16.73
N ALA A 168 4.89 9.07 -16.37
CA ALA A 168 5.76 8.25 -15.54
C ALA A 168 5.78 6.82 -16.05
N LEU A 169 6.91 6.15 -15.81
CA LEU A 169 7.04 4.72 -16.04
C LEU A 169 7.35 4.06 -14.70
N THR A 170 6.53 3.08 -14.31
CA THR A 170 6.70 2.39 -13.04
C THR A 170 7.33 1.02 -13.25
N PHE A 171 8.49 0.80 -12.64
CA PHE A 171 9.12 -0.50 -12.51
C PHE A 171 8.72 -1.11 -11.18
N ALA A 172 8.20 -2.34 -11.21
CA ALA A 172 7.77 -3.05 -10.02
C ALA A 172 8.65 -4.29 -9.78
N TYR A 173 9.21 -4.38 -8.58
CA TYR A 173 9.79 -5.61 -8.07
C TYR A 173 8.83 -6.23 -7.08
N GLN A 174 8.53 -7.52 -7.25
CA GLN A 174 7.61 -8.25 -6.38
C GLN A 174 8.24 -9.54 -5.91
N ARG A 175 8.11 -9.82 -4.62
CA ARG A 175 8.36 -11.11 -4.01
C ARG A 175 7.08 -11.64 -3.40
N PHE A 176 6.77 -12.90 -3.69
CA PHE A 176 5.63 -13.59 -3.09
C PHE A 176 6.07 -14.94 -2.53
N ALA A 177 5.62 -15.25 -1.32
CA ALA A 177 5.79 -16.57 -0.71
C ALA A 177 4.48 -16.96 -0.01
N ALA A 178 4.11 -18.22 -0.13
CA ALA A 178 3.03 -18.83 0.63
C ALA A 178 3.55 -20.12 1.26
N THR A 179 3.23 -20.34 2.52
CA THR A 179 3.72 -21.49 3.31
C THR A 179 2.56 -22.19 4.02
N GLY A 180 2.78 -23.45 4.42
CA GLY A 180 1.81 -24.22 5.20
C GLY A 180 0.59 -24.69 4.41
N LEU A 181 0.70 -24.83 3.10
CA LEU A 181 -0.37 -25.23 2.17
C LEU A 181 -0.22 -26.66 1.64
N SER A 182 0.55 -27.52 2.32
CA SER A 182 0.87 -28.86 1.82
C SER A 182 -0.36 -29.76 1.60
N ALA A 183 -1.48 -29.53 2.29
CA ALA A 183 -2.73 -30.25 2.02
C ALA A 183 -3.26 -30.03 0.59
N PHE A 184 -2.83 -28.95 -0.08
CA PHE A 184 -3.29 -28.57 -1.41
C PHE A 184 -2.30 -28.92 -2.53
N GLU A 185 -1.17 -29.56 -2.21
CA GLU A 185 -0.14 -29.92 -3.20
C GLU A 185 -0.70 -30.76 -4.35
N GLY A 186 -1.63 -31.67 -4.07
CA GLY A 186 -2.27 -32.48 -5.11
C GLY A 186 -3.17 -31.70 -6.09
N MET A 187 -3.45 -30.42 -5.82
CA MET A 187 -4.24 -29.52 -6.68
C MET A 187 -3.35 -28.65 -7.58
N THR A 188 -2.03 -28.75 -7.46
CA THR A 188 -1.10 -27.92 -8.23
C THR A 188 -0.51 -28.69 -9.41
N ALA A 189 -0.19 -27.99 -10.50
CA ALA A 189 0.50 -28.56 -11.65
C ALA A 189 1.99 -28.93 -11.33
N HIS A 190 2.53 -28.38 -10.23
CA HIS A 190 3.92 -28.58 -9.80
C HIS A 190 3.98 -28.82 -8.28
N PRO A 191 3.66 -30.04 -7.81
CA PRO A 191 3.73 -30.39 -6.38
C PRO A 191 5.17 -30.22 -5.84
N GLY A 192 5.29 -29.70 -4.60
CA GLY A 192 6.57 -29.56 -3.91
C GLY A 192 7.39 -28.31 -4.31
N ARG A 193 6.78 -27.33 -4.95
CA ARG A 193 7.40 -26.00 -5.24
C ARG A 193 6.69 -24.87 -4.56
#